data_2201f65abea0e0522ed68e810964ee52
#
_entry.id   2201f65abea0e0522ed68e810964ee52
#
_cell.length_a   1.000
_cell.length_b   1.000
_cell.length_c   1.000
_cell.angle_alpha   90.00
_cell.angle_beta   90.00
_cell.angle_gamma   90.00
#
_symmetry.space_group_name_H-M   'P 1'
#
loop_
_entity.id
_entity.type
_entity.pdbx_description
1 polymer ?
#
loop_
_entity_poly.entity_id
_entity_poly.type
_entity_poly.pdbx_seq_one_letter_code
_entity_poly.pdbx_strand_id
1 'polypeptide(L)'
;VRNRLSYAIHNFFQGRGFVYLHTPIITTNDCEGAGEMFQVTTLDPDSIPMVGGKINYSQDFFGEKTGLTVSGQLEGEVYAMALSEIYTFGPTFRAENSNTSRHLSEFWMVEPEMAFYDLEDDMNLAEDFLRYLFKDVLEHCPEDLEFFNKQIDKTILARHQGIVDTKFERISYSEAVQLLEQSKKNFI
;
A
#
# COMPACT_ATOMS: atom_id res chain seq x y z
N VAL A 1 -8.71 16.27 -1.39
CA VAL A 1 -7.60 15.56 -0.71
C VAL A 1 -7.01 14.46 -1.57
N ARG A 2 -7.75 13.38 -1.95
CA ARG A 2 -7.19 12.20 -2.65
C ARG A 2 -6.39 12.54 -3.91
N ASN A 3 -6.92 13.38 -4.79
CA ASN A 3 -6.21 13.84 -5.99
C ASN A 3 -4.90 14.56 -5.64
N ARG A 4 -4.92 15.42 -4.62
CA ARG A 4 -3.73 16.15 -4.18
C ARG A 4 -2.66 15.20 -3.60
N LEU A 5 -3.09 14.23 -2.77
CA LEU A 5 -2.18 13.21 -2.24
C LEU A 5 -1.49 12.41 -3.34
N SER A 6 -2.23 11.96 -4.37
CA SER A 6 -1.62 11.23 -5.49
C SER A 6 -0.53 12.05 -6.18
N TYR A 7 -0.77 13.34 -6.40
CA TYR A 7 0.23 14.25 -6.96
C TYR A 7 1.44 14.43 -6.02
N ALA A 8 1.18 14.62 -4.73
CA ALA A 8 2.23 14.79 -3.73
C ALA A 8 3.13 13.55 -3.60
N ILE A 9 2.56 12.35 -3.66
CA ILE A 9 3.31 11.08 -3.66
C ILE A 9 4.32 11.07 -4.83
N HIS A 10 3.86 11.33 -6.05
CA HIS A 10 4.74 11.37 -7.20
C HIS A 10 5.82 12.46 -7.06
N ASN A 11 5.47 13.65 -6.59
CA ASN A 11 6.44 14.73 -6.40
C ASN A 11 7.49 14.37 -5.36
N PHE A 12 7.10 13.71 -4.27
CA PHE A 12 8.03 13.31 -3.22
C PHE A 12 9.09 12.35 -3.74
N PHE A 13 8.68 11.27 -4.38
CA PHE A 13 9.59 10.23 -4.84
C PHE A 13 10.40 10.67 -6.06
N GLN A 14 9.75 11.22 -7.08
CA GLN A 14 10.46 11.66 -8.29
C GLN A 14 11.41 12.84 -8.02
N GLY A 15 11.05 13.74 -7.11
CA GLY A 15 11.91 14.83 -6.66
C GLY A 15 13.18 14.35 -5.93
N ARG A 16 13.19 13.10 -5.45
CA ARG A 16 14.35 12.43 -4.82
C ARG A 16 15.09 11.49 -5.78
N GLY A 17 14.67 11.40 -7.04
CA GLY A 17 15.33 10.57 -8.05
C GLY A 17 14.77 9.16 -8.17
N PHE A 18 13.74 8.79 -7.40
CA PHE A 18 13.11 7.48 -7.53
C PHE A 18 12.42 7.32 -8.89
N VAL A 19 12.55 6.14 -9.46
CA VAL A 19 11.90 5.79 -10.72
C VAL A 19 10.51 5.19 -10.42
N TYR A 20 9.47 5.77 -11.03
CA TYR A 20 8.12 5.23 -10.94
C TYR A 20 7.93 4.03 -11.87
N LEU A 21 7.46 2.92 -11.32
CA LEU A 21 7.21 1.70 -12.08
C LEU A 21 5.72 1.37 -12.17
N HIS A 22 5.31 0.95 -13.35
CA HIS A 22 4.01 0.34 -13.60
C HIS A 22 4.18 -1.18 -13.61
N THR A 23 3.86 -1.81 -12.49
CA THR A 23 3.86 -3.27 -12.38
C THR A 23 2.56 -3.85 -12.93
N PRO A 24 2.55 -5.11 -13.41
CA PRO A 24 1.36 -5.75 -13.93
C PRO A 24 0.25 -5.86 -12.89
N ILE A 25 -0.98 -5.51 -13.28
CA ILE A 25 -2.17 -5.70 -12.45
C ILE A 25 -2.71 -7.12 -12.60
N ILE A 26 -2.63 -7.68 -13.81
CA ILE A 26 -2.98 -9.08 -14.09
C ILE A 26 -1.69 -9.89 -14.04
N THR A 27 -1.64 -10.89 -13.17
CA THR A 27 -0.41 -11.66 -12.92
C THR A 27 -0.73 -13.10 -12.53
N THR A 28 0.19 -14.00 -12.78
CA THR A 28 0.15 -15.38 -12.29
C THR A 28 0.85 -15.54 -10.93
N ASN A 29 1.56 -14.51 -10.48
CA ASN A 29 2.37 -14.53 -9.27
C ASN A 29 1.61 -14.00 -8.06
N ASP A 30 1.61 -14.77 -6.98
CA ASP A 30 1.20 -14.34 -5.64
C ASP A 30 2.46 -13.91 -4.87
N CYS A 31 2.78 -12.62 -4.90
CA CYS A 31 4.04 -12.12 -4.36
C CYS A 31 4.12 -12.18 -2.84
N GLU A 32 3.00 -12.19 -2.13
CA GLU A 32 2.98 -12.26 -0.66
C GLU A 32 2.67 -13.67 -0.13
N GLY A 33 2.38 -14.63 -1.02
CA GLY A 33 1.97 -15.98 -0.63
C GLY A 33 0.65 -16.02 0.17
N ALA A 34 -0.12 -14.95 0.12
CA ALA A 34 -1.36 -14.79 0.89
C ALA A 34 -2.52 -15.64 0.33
N GLY A 35 -2.38 -16.20 -0.87
CA GLY A 35 -3.29 -17.18 -1.45
C GLY A 35 -4.69 -16.68 -1.83
N GLU A 36 -5.03 -15.42 -1.56
CA GLU A 36 -6.38 -14.89 -1.77
C GLU A 36 -6.42 -13.86 -2.91
N MET A 37 -5.96 -14.28 -4.09
CA MET A 37 -6.08 -13.47 -5.30
C MET A 37 -7.46 -13.60 -5.92
N PHE A 38 -8.06 -12.48 -6.33
CA PHE A 38 -9.18 -12.53 -7.27
C PHE A 38 -8.72 -13.15 -8.58
N GLN A 39 -9.50 -14.09 -9.10
CA GLN A 39 -9.18 -14.75 -10.38
C GLN A 39 -9.57 -13.88 -11.57
N VAL A 40 -8.70 -13.88 -12.57
CA VAL A 40 -8.97 -13.31 -13.90
C VAL A 40 -9.03 -14.46 -14.90
N THR A 41 -10.17 -14.66 -15.54
CA THR A 41 -10.39 -15.76 -16.48
C THR A 41 -11.36 -15.36 -17.60
N THR A 42 -11.18 -15.93 -18.76
CA THR A 42 -12.09 -15.84 -19.89
C THR A 42 -12.90 -17.12 -20.09
N LEU A 43 -12.72 -18.12 -19.20
CA LEU A 43 -13.51 -19.34 -19.23
C LEU A 43 -14.97 -19.03 -18.90
N ASP A 44 -15.88 -19.66 -19.62
CA ASP A 44 -17.32 -19.54 -19.35
C ASP A 44 -17.67 -20.27 -18.03
N PRO A 45 -18.20 -19.56 -17.03
CA PRO A 45 -18.57 -20.16 -15.76
C PRO A 45 -19.66 -21.25 -15.88
N ASP A 46 -20.47 -21.21 -16.94
CA ASP A 46 -21.52 -22.22 -17.19
C ASP A 46 -20.96 -23.49 -17.89
N SER A 47 -19.73 -23.44 -18.41
CA SER A 47 -19.10 -24.56 -19.12
C SER A 47 -17.59 -24.63 -18.91
N ILE A 48 -17.18 -24.68 -17.62
CA ILE A 48 -15.75 -24.71 -17.25
C ILE A 48 -15.10 -26.01 -17.72
N PRO A 49 -14.00 -25.95 -18.54
CA PRO A 49 -13.30 -27.13 -18.99
C PRO A 49 -12.56 -27.80 -17.84
N MET A 50 -12.71 -29.11 -17.69
CA MET A 50 -12.13 -29.90 -16.60
C MET A 50 -11.22 -31.00 -17.12
N VAL A 51 -10.09 -31.23 -16.42
CA VAL A 51 -9.21 -32.38 -16.64
C VAL A 51 -8.80 -32.94 -15.28
N GLY A 52 -9.06 -34.25 -15.08
CA GLY A 52 -8.74 -34.93 -13.82
C GLY A 52 -9.40 -34.31 -12.58
N GLY A 53 -10.61 -33.74 -12.73
CA GLY A 53 -11.34 -33.09 -11.62
C GLY A 53 -10.87 -31.69 -11.25
N LYS A 54 -9.95 -31.12 -12.03
CA LYS A 54 -9.45 -29.74 -11.86
C LYS A 54 -9.77 -28.89 -13.08
N ILE A 55 -9.88 -27.59 -12.88
CA ILE A 55 -10.07 -26.64 -13.98
C ILE A 55 -8.88 -26.72 -14.94
N ASN A 56 -9.17 -26.86 -16.24
CA ASN A 56 -8.15 -26.86 -17.28
C ASN A 56 -7.83 -25.45 -17.76
N TYR A 57 -6.96 -24.78 -17.07
CA TYR A 57 -6.52 -23.42 -17.41
C TYR A 57 -5.75 -23.34 -18.73
N SER A 58 -5.28 -24.46 -19.33
CA SER A 58 -4.63 -24.40 -20.64
C SER A 58 -5.58 -23.95 -21.76
N GLN A 59 -6.88 -23.94 -21.52
CA GLN A 59 -7.91 -23.40 -22.41
C GLN A 59 -8.29 -21.96 -22.11
N ASP A 60 -7.77 -21.39 -21.04
CA ASP A 60 -7.98 -19.98 -20.70
C ASP A 60 -7.06 -19.06 -21.53
N PHE A 61 -7.36 -17.75 -21.54
CA PHE A 61 -6.62 -16.76 -22.31
C PHE A 61 -5.11 -16.76 -22.02
N PHE A 62 -4.73 -16.85 -20.74
CA PHE A 62 -3.31 -16.86 -20.32
C PHE A 62 -2.69 -18.26 -20.32
N GLY A 63 -3.46 -19.32 -20.54
CA GLY A 63 -3.00 -20.70 -20.49
C GLY A 63 -2.67 -21.24 -19.09
N GLU A 64 -2.82 -20.44 -18.05
CA GLU A 64 -2.55 -20.79 -16.65
C GLU A 64 -3.45 -19.99 -15.69
N LYS A 65 -3.50 -20.41 -14.42
CA LYS A 65 -4.28 -19.71 -13.40
C LYS A 65 -3.72 -18.32 -13.19
N THR A 66 -4.53 -17.30 -13.41
CA THR A 66 -4.16 -15.89 -13.36
C THR A 66 -5.07 -15.13 -12.40
N GLY A 67 -4.59 -14.07 -11.79
CA GLY A 67 -5.34 -13.24 -10.86
C GLY A 67 -5.01 -11.76 -10.94
N LEU A 68 -5.67 -10.99 -10.08
CA LEU A 68 -5.33 -9.59 -9.83
C LEU A 68 -4.21 -9.50 -8.80
N THR A 69 -3.26 -8.61 -9.03
CA THR A 69 -2.09 -8.43 -8.15
C THR A 69 -2.47 -8.06 -6.72
N VAL A 70 -1.77 -8.60 -5.75
CA VAL A 70 -1.87 -8.26 -4.32
C VAL A 70 -0.81 -7.23 -3.88
N SER A 71 0.23 -6.99 -4.71
CA SER A 71 1.31 -6.02 -4.49
C SER A 71 2.15 -5.90 -5.76
N GLY A 72 2.78 -4.74 -5.96
CA GLY A 72 3.79 -4.54 -7.01
C GLY A 72 5.21 -4.88 -6.58
N GLN A 73 5.40 -5.38 -5.36
CA GLN A 73 6.70 -5.57 -4.74
C GLN A 73 7.61 -6.54 -5.52
N LEU A 74 7.08 -7.68 -5.96
CA LEU A 74 7.90 -8.72 -6.62
C LEU A 74 8.62 -8.20 -7.86
N GLU A 75 7.90 -7.53 -8.74
CA GLU A 75 8.48 -6.89 -9.92
C GLU A 75 9.30 -5.66 -9.51
N GLY A 76 8.86 -4.92 -8.47
CA GLY A 76 9.57 -3.77 -7.92
C GLY A 76 10.99 -4.12 -7.48
N GLU A 77 11.18 -5.20 -6.72
CA GLU A 77 12.50 -5.66 -6.27
C GLU A 77 13.44 -6.00 -7.43
N VAL A 78 12.93 -6.62 -8.50
CA VAL A 78 13.72 -6.91 -9.69
C VAL A 78 14.26 -5.63 -10.33
N TYR A 79 13.43 -4.59 -10.42
CA TYR A 79 13.85 -3.31 -10.98
C TYR A 79 14.72 -2.51 -10.02
N ALA A 80 14.53 -2.62 -8.71
CA ALA A 80 15.40 -2.00 -7.72
C ALA A 80 16.85 -2.48 -7.83
N MET A 81 17.06 -3.75 -8.18
CA MET A 81 18.41 -4.29 -8.45
C MET A 81 19.11 -3.64 -9.64
N ALA A 82 18.37 -3.08 -10.59
CA ALA A 82 18.89 -2.42 -11.77
C ALA A 82 18.94 -0.89 -11.66
N LEU A 83 17.96 -0.29 -10.94
CA LEU A 83 17.71 1.15 -10.92
C LEU A 83 17.98 1.77 -9.53
N SER A 84 18.28 0.97 -8.52
CA SER A 84 18.54 1.32 -7.13
C SER A 84 17.31 1.77 -6.36
N GLU A 85 16.69 2.87 -6.73
CA GLU A 85 15.57 3.49 -6.01
C GLU A 85 14.36 3.57 -6.95
N ILE A 86 13.35 2.79 -6.62
CA ILE A 86 12.10 2.75 -7.39
C ILE A 86 10.88 2.90 -6.45
N TYR A 87 9.73 3.17 -7.00
CA TYR A 87 8.48 3.01 -6.28
C TYR A 87 7.36 2.58 -7.22
N THR A 88 6.44 1.79 -6.68
CA THR A 88 5.14 1.57 -7.30
C THR A 88 4.10 2.44 -6.59
N PHE A 89 3.09 2.86 -7.31
CA PHE A 89 1.89 3.50 -6.76
C PHE A 89 0.72 3.12 -7.65
N GLY A 90 -0.04 2.13 -7.24
CA GLY A 90 -1.08 1.56 -8.08
C GLY A 90 -2.11 0.72 -7.31
N PRO A 91 -3.15 0.27 -8.02
CA PRO A 91 -4.20 -0.55 -7.42
C PRO A 91 -3.69 -1.94 -7.09
N THR A 92 -4.12 -2.43 -5.93
CA THR A 92 -3.90 -3.79 -5.44
C THR A 92 -5.22 -4.39 -5.00
N PHE A 93 -5.30 -5.71 -5.03
CA PHE A 93 -6.54 -6.45 -4.84
C PHE A 93 -6.32 -7.63 -3.91
N ARG A 94 -7.10 -7.72 -2.83
CA ARG A 94 -7.02 -8.84 -1.88
C ARG A 94 -8.42 -9.39 -1.62
N ALA A 95 -8.60 -10.69 -1.89
CA ALA A 95 -9.87 -11.39 -1.71
C ALA A 95 -10.06 -11.88 -0.27
N GLU A 96 -9.42 -11.25 0.70
CA GLU A 96 -9.51 -11.59 2.11
C GLU A 96 -10.94 -11.40 2.64
N ASN A 97 -11.48 -12.43 3.28
CA ASN A 97 -12.77 -12.35 3.95
C ASN A 97 -12.61 -11.70 5.33
N SER A 98 -12.42 -10.39 5.35
CA SER A 98 -12.28 -9.60 6.57
C SER A 98 -13.33 -8.49 6.64
N ASN A 99 -14.10 -8.48 7.74
CA ASN A 99 -15.20 -7.54 7.97
C ASN A 99 -14.80 -6.39 8.91
N THR A 100 -13.63 -5.82 8.74
CA THR A 100 -13.22 -4.63 9.49
C THR A 100 -13.40 -3.36 8.69
N SER A 101 -13.53 -2.23 9.35
CA SER A 101 -13.65 -0.91 8.71
C SER A 101 -12.39 -0.45 7.94
N ARG A 102 -11.30 -1.23 8.02
CA ARG A 102 -10.00 -0.90 7.42
C ARG A 102 -9.58 -1.86 6.32
N HIS A 103 -10.36 -2.90 6.02
CA HIS A 103 -10.09 -3.84 4.94
C HIS A 103 -10.95 -3.49 3.73
N LEU A 104 -10.28 -3.29 2.61
CA LEU A 104 -10.89 -3.07 1.31
C LEU A 104 -10.39 -4.16 0.36
N SER A 105 -11.24 -4.62 -0.55
CA SER A 105 -10.86 -5.58 -1.57
C SER A 105 -10.04 -4.95 -2.71
N GLU A 106 -10.14 -3.64 -2.88
CA GLU A 106 -9.36 -2.83 -3.81
C GLU A 106 -8.86 -1.59 -3.08
N PHE A 107 -7.56 -1.34 -3.16
CA PHE A 107 -6.92 -0.15 -2.59
C PHE A 107 -5.64 0.16 -3.36
N TRP A 108 -5.10 1.35 -3.16
CA TRP A 108 -3.83 1.75 -3.76
C TRP A 108 -2.71 1.67 -2.73
N MET A 109 -1.61 1.03 -3.12
CA MET A 109 -0.40 0.97 -2.30
C MET A 109 0.67 1.89 -2.86
N VAL A 110 1.48 2.44 -1.95
CA VAL A 110 2.74 3.12 -2.25
C VAL A 110 3.85 2.21 -1.74
N GLU A 111 4.66 1.70 -2.63
CA GLU A 111 5.64 0.66 -2.34
C GLU A 111 7.00 1.10 -2.88
N PRO A 112 7.79 1.87 -2.11
CA PRO A 112 9.16 2.18 -2.48
C PRO A 112 10.06 0.97 -2.21
N GLU A 113 10.98 0.69 -3.14
CA GLU A 113 12.02 -0.32 -3.00
C GLU A 113 13.38 0.33 -3.23
N MET A 114 14.27 0.18 -2.25
CA MET A 114 15.57 0.83 -2.23
C MET A 114 16.68 -0.20 -2.06
N ALA A 115 17.39 -0.49 -3.13
CA ALA A 115 18.57 -1.34 -3.05
C ALA A 115 19.63 -0.70 -2.14
N PHE A 116 20.19 -1.50 -1.24
CA PHE A 116 21.27 -1.12 -0.31
C PHE A 116 20.87 -0.21 0.87
N TYR A 117 19.59 0.15 1.04
CA TYR A 117 19.13 0.82 2.24
C TYR A 117 19.10 -0.16 3.41
N ASP A 118 19.42 0.34 4.60
CA ASP A 118 19.20 -0.39 5.84
C ASP A 118 17.90 0.07 6.54
N LEU A 119 17.60 -0.51 7.70
CA LEU A 119 16.39 -0.17 8.47
C LEU A 119 16.34 1.30 8.88
N GLU A 120 17.49 1.91 9.18
CA GLU A 120 17.54 3.32 9.56
C GLU A 120 17.23 4.23 8.37
N ASP A 121 17.76 3.91 7.21
CA ASP A 121 17.48 4.63 5.95
C ASP A 121 16.00 4.56 5.60
N ASP A 122 15.40 3.36 5.70
CA ASP A 122 13.97 3.18 5.44
C ASP A 122 13.09 3.97 6.41
N MET A 123 13.40 3.93 7.71
CA MET A 123 12.69 4.73 8.71
C MET A 123 12.82 6.24 8.47
N ASN A 124 13.98 6.71 8.00
CA ASN A 124 14.19 8.11 7.66
C ASN A 124 13.33 8.51 6.46
N LEU A 125 13.32 7.69 5.41
CA LEU A 125 12.50 7.92 4.23
C LEU A 125 11.00 7.94 4.58
N ALA A 126 10.55 6.99 5.39
CA ALA A 126 9.15 6.90 5.83
C ALA A 126 8.73 8.14 6.64
N GLU A 127 9.58 8.62 7.57
CA GLU A 127 9.31 9.84 8.35
C GLU A 127 9.22 11.06 7.42
N ASP A 128 10.17 11.24 6.52
CA ASP A 128 10.20 12.34 5.56
C ASP A 128 8.97 12.32 4.66
N PHE A 129 8.60 11.13 4.16
CA PHE A 129 7.44 10.94 3.29
C PHE A 129 6.14 11.32 3.98
N LEU A 130 5.89 10.79 5.18
CA LEU A 130 4.68 11.10 5.93
C LEU A 130 4.61 12.61 6.25
N ARG A 131 5.70 13.18 6.74
CA ARG A 131 5.76 14.61 7.06
C ARG A 131 5.49 15.48 5.84
N TYR A 132 6.06 15.11 4.69
CA TYR A 132 5.82 15.79 3.43
C TYR A 132 4.34 15.75 3.02
N LEU A 133 3.70 14.58 3.09
CA LEU A 133 2.29 14.43 2.72
C LEU A 133 1.37 15.22 3.64
N PHE A 134 1.57 15.16 4.96
CA PHE A 134 0.76 15.93 5.91
C PHE A 134 0.92 17.43 5.72
N LYS A 135 2.14 17.90 5.49
CA LYS A 135 2.41 19.32 5.19
C LYS A 135 1.72 19.75 3.89
N ASP A 136 1.83 18.96 2.84
CA ASP A 136 1.22 19.24 1.54
C ASP A 136 -0.31 19.35 1.62
N VAL A 137 -0.96 18.44 2.36
CA VAL A 137 -2.42 18.45 2.53
C VAL A 137 -2.88 19.64 3.38
N LEU A 138 -2.15 19.98 4.47
CA LEU A 138 -2.45 21.16 5.28
C LEU A 138 -2.38 22.45 4.45
N GLU A 139 -1.40 22.56 3.56
CA GLU A 139 -1.19 23.73 2.73
C GLU A 139 -2.19 23.84 1.57
N HIS A 140 -2.52 22.72 0.92
CA HIS A 140 -3.27 22.75 -0.34
C HIS A 140 -4.73 22.27 -0.26
N CYS A 141 -5.16 21.72 0.89
CA CYS A 141 -6.53 21.26 1.10
C CYS A 141 -7.17 21.81 2.38
N PRO A 142 -7.00 23.12 2.72
CA PRO A 142 -7.50 23.63 4.00
C PRO A 142 -9.02 23.54 4.13
N GLU A 143 -9.77 23.79 3.08
CA GLU A 143 -11.24 23.73 3.09
C GLU A 143 -11.76 22.31 3.35
N ASP A 144 -11.17 21.30 2.69
CA ASP A 144 -11.50 19.89 2.91
C ASP A 144 -11.20 19.47 4.35
N LEU A 145 -10.02 19.87 4.87
CA LEU A 145 -9.62 19.55 6.24
C LEU A 145 -10.50 20.23 7.27
N GLU A 146 -10.92 21.49 7.05
CA GLU A 146 -11.90 22.15 7.90
C GLU A 146 -13.24 21.41 7.92
N PHE A 147 -13.71 20.99 6.75
CA PHE A 147 -14.93 20.20 6.64
C PHE A 147 -14.81 18.91 7.45
N PHE A 148 -13.76 18.13 7.28
CA PHE A 148 -13.52 16.90 8.03
C PHE A 148 -13.38 17.15 9.53
N ASN A 149 -12.68 18.23 9.91
CA ASN A 149 -12.51 18.60 11.31
C ASN A 149 -13.85 18.99 11.97
N LYS A 150 -14.77 19.60 11.25
CA LYS A 150 -16.09 19.99 11.76
C LYS A 150 -17.08 18.83 11.80
N GLN A 151 -17.09 17.99 10.76
CA GLN A 151 -18.16 17.02 10.53
C GLN A 151 -17.81 15.59 10.94
N ILE A 152 -16.51 15.23 10.99
CA ILE A 152 -16.08 13.85 11.21
C ILE A 152 -15.32 13.70 12.52
N ASP A 153 -14.20 14.44 12.69
CA ASP A 153 -13.35 14.33 13.87
C ASP A 153 -12.67 15.67 14.16
N LYS A 154 -13.07 16.30 15.26
CA LYS A 154 -12.59 17.62 15.70
C LYS A 154 -11.09 17.70 16.01
N THR A 155 -10.39 16.58 15.99
CA THR A 155 -8.95 16.50 16.27
C THR A 155 -8.08 16.42 15.02
N ILE A 156 -8.67 16.34 13.81
CA ILE A 156 -7.94 16.13 12.55
C ILE A 156 -6.85 17.18 12.34
N LEU A 157 -7.20 18.46 12.40
CA LEU A 157 -6.23 19.55 12.16
C LEU A 157 -5.09 19.52 13.17
N ALA A 158 -5.40 19.36 14.46
CA ALA A 158 -4.38 19.31 15.51
C ALA A 158 -3.45 18.12 15.36
N ARG A 159 -4.00 16.94 15.00
CA ARG A 159 -3.19 15.74 14.76
C ARG A 159 -2.29 15.89 13.54
N HIS A 160 -2.80 16.42 12.43
CA HIS A 160 -2.01 16.63 11.22
C HIS A 160 -0.87 17.61 11.46
N GLN A 161 -1.17 18.73 12.13
CA GLN A 161 -0.14 19.70 12.52
C GLN A 161 0.89 19.08 13.46
N GLY A 162 0.46 18.30 14.46
CA GLY A 162 1.34 17.57 15.37
C GLY A 162 2.33 16.65 14.65
N ILE A 163 1.88 15.94 13.61
CA ILE A 163 2.77 15.06 12.80
C ILE A 163 3.84 15.88 12.08
N VAL A 164 3.50 17.08 11.58
CA VAL A 164 4.45 17.95 10.89
C VAL A 164 5.48 18.52 11.87
N ASP A 165 5.04 18.94 13.06
CA ASP A 165 5.86 19.71 14.01
C ASP A 165 6.68 18.83 14.97
N THR A 166 6.28 17.56 15.18
CA THR A 166 6.91 16.69 16.16
C THR A 166 7.88 15.72 15.50
N LYS A 167 9.03 15.49 16.13
CA LYS A 167 9.96 14.44 15.72
C LYS A 167 9.35 13.07 15.99
N PHE A 168 9.47 12.15 15.04
CA PHE A 168 9.03 10.76 15.23
C PHE A 168 9.98 10.05 16.18
N GLU A 169 9.39 9.38 17.16
CA GLU A 169 10.14 8.53 18.07
C GLU A 169 10.27 7.13 17.49
N ARG A 170 11.44 6.52 17.70
CA ARG A 170 11.74 5.16 17.28
C ARG A 170 11.86 4.30 18.51
N ILE A 171 11.04 3.27 18.59
CA ILE A 171 11.01 2.33 19.70
C ILE A 171 11.19 0.91 19.16
N SER A 172 11.85 0.06 19.96
CA SER A 172 11.97 -1.35 19.62
C SER A 172 10.62 -2.07 19.79
N TYR A 173 10.48 -3.23 19.15
CA TYR A 173 9.29 -4.09 19.33
C TYR A 173 9.04 -4.40 20.81
N SER A 174 10.09 -4.74 21.56
CA SER A 174 9.98 -5.07 22.98
C SER A 174 9.51 -3.89 23.83
N GLU A 175 9.99 -2.69 23.56
CA GLU A 175 9.52 -1.46 24.22
C GLU A 175 8.06 -1.16 23.87
N ALA A 176 7.66 -1.34 22.60
CA ALA A 176 6.27 -1.17 22.18
C ALA A 176 5.34 -2.13 22.94
N VAL A 177 5.71 -3.41 23.07
CA VAL A 177 4.93 -4.40 23.84
C VAL A 177 4.81 -3.97 25.31
N GLN A 178 5.91 -3.57 25.94
CA GLN A 178 5.89 -3.10 27.34
C GLN A 178 4.97 -1.89 27.55
N LEU A 179 5.00 -0.92 26.62
CA LEU A 179 4.10 0.24 26.65
C LEU A 179 2.62 -0.16 26.52
N LEU A 180 2.33 -1.13 25.64
CA LEU A 180 0.97 -1.64 25.44
C LEU A 180 0.48 -2.41 26.67
N GLU A 181 1.30 -3.26 27.29
CA GLU A 181 0.96 -4.01 28.52
C GLU A 181 0.67 -3.08 29.70
N GLN A 182 1.35 -1.94 29.79
CA GLN A 182 1.12 -0.93 30.82
C GLN A 182 -0.09 -0.05 30.53
N SER A 183 -0.64 -0.12 29.33
CA SER A 183 -1.81 0.68 28.94
C SER A 183 -3.06 0.23 29.70
N LYS A 184 -3.81 1.20 30.24
CA LYS A 184 -5.13 0.95 30.83
C LYS A 184 -6.26 0.79 29.82
N LYS A 185 -5.96 0.86 28.52
CA LYS A 185 -6.94 0.64 27.44
C LYS A 185 -7.11 -0.85 27.21
N ASN A 186 -8.35 -1.32 27.19
CA ASN A 186 -8.64 -2.65 26.67
C ASN A 186 -8.47 -2.62 25.14
N PHE A 187 -7.51 -3.38 24.68
CA PHE A 187 -7.34 -3.67 23.24
C PHE A 187 -8.14 -4.94 22.94
N ILE A 188 -9.39 -4.78 22.51
CA ILE A 188 -10.26 -5.86 22.01
C ILE A 188 -10.61 -5.54 20.58
#